data_cdf99a863f9d5b7fef15c099caeba380
#
_entry.id   cdf99a863f9d5b7fef15c099caeba380
#
_cell.length_a   1.000
_cell.length_b   1.000
_cell.length_c   1.000
_cell.angle_alpha   90.00
_cell.angle_beta   90.00
_cell.angle_gamma   90.00
#
_symmetry.space_group_name_H-M   'P 1'
#
loop_
_entity.id
_entity.type
_entity.pdbx_description
1 polymer ?
#
loop_
_entity_poly.entity_id
_entity_poly.type
_entity_poly.pdbx_seq_one_letter_code
_entity_poly.pdbx_strand_id
1 'polypeptide(L)'
;MNREKVICACHHVTAGEIEDAVKDGAASFKEVKKLTKAGKSCGKCKKKVKKFMEAILEEQNIENPECVCAEPGRDAERETQPMKYDFTTIMDRRGKDAIAVDEIPFENVEVKEGFDRIPMWVADMNFQTVPTVAEAIIERTKHRAYGYFMPREEYYDAIINWQKTRNHVEGLTKECIGYENGVLGGVVSALNVFCSRGDKVLLHSPTYVGFTHALENNGYDIVHSPLKRDEDGIWRIDFEDMEQKLKEQHIHAAVFCSPHNPCGRVWERWELERVMELYRKYDVMVVSDEIWSDIILDGYTHIPTQSVSEDAKQRTVALYAPSKTFNLAGLIGSYHIIYNPQIRDRVMKESSLSHYNMMNVLSMHALIGAYKPEGQEWVGELCKVLSGNVDYAWNYIREHFKGVSVSRPQGTYMLLLDCTQWCEEHKKTIDEVQRAGVEVGVIWQDGRPFHSPCGIRMNLALPRVLVEEAFDRLNKYVFAEC
;
A
#
# COMPACT_ATOMS: atom_id res chain seq x y z
N MET A 1 -31.99 29.34 -0.18
CA MET A 1 -31.49 30.06 -1.39
C MET A 1 -32.51 30.08 -2.51
N ASN A 2 -32.52 31.13 -3.39
CA ASN A 2 -33.48 31.14 -4.52
C ASN A 2 -32.99 30.17 -5.63
N ARG A 3 -33.62 28.99 -5.72
CA ARG A 3 -33.26 27.89 -6.65
C ARG A 3 -33.40 28.26 -8.13
N GLU A 4 -34.29 29.25 -8.47
CA GLU A 4 -34.54 29.69 -9.86
C GLU A 4 -33.49 30.71 -10.37
N LYS A 5 -32.58 31.15 -9.53
CA LYS A 5 -31.54 32.11 -9.91
C LYS A 5 -30.58 31.52 -10.94
N VAL A 6 -30.49 32.11 -12.13
CA VAL A 6 -29.53 31.68 -13.18
C VAL A 6 -28.10 32.00 -12.80
N ILE A 7 -27.26 30.99 -12.68
CA ILE A 7 -25.81 31.07 -12.37
C ILE A 7 -24.99 31.07 -13.66
N CYS A 8 -25.35 30.24 -14.63
CA CYS A 8 -24.69 30.19 -15.94
C CYS A 8 -25.64 30.71 -17.05
N ALA A 9 -25.46 31.94 -17.48
CA ALA A 9 -26.31 32.59 -18.49
C ALA A 9 -26.22 31.95 -19.91
N CYS A 10 -25.02 31.37 -20.26
CA CYS A 10 -24.81 30.76 -21.59
C CYS A 10 -25.62 29.48 -21.81
N HIS A 11 -25.90 28.75 -20.75
CA HIS A 11 -26.66 27.49 -20.77
C HIS A 11 -27.91 27.53 -19.89
N HIS A 12 -28.28 28.71 -19.39
CA HIS A 12 -29.43 28.94 -18.53
C HIS A 12 -29.48 28.04 -17.29
N VAL A 13 -28.29 27.62 -16.75
CA VAL A 13 -28.22 26.75 -15.59
C VAL A 13 -28.52 27.54 -14.32
N THR A 14 -29.50 27.05 -13.58
CA THR A 14 -29.98 27.66 -12.33
C THR A 14 -29.19 27.21 -11.11
N ALA A 15 -29.40 27.89 -9.98
CA ALA A 15 -28.86 27.50 -8.70
C ALA A 15 -29.40 26.12 -8.25
N GLY A 16 -30.66 25.83 -8.51
CA GLY A 16 -31.27 24.54 -8.21
C GLY A 16 -30.64 23.37 -8.97
N GLU A 17 -30.36 23.52 -10.26
CA GLU A 17 -29.71 22.47 -11.05
C GLU A 17 -28.30 22.18 -10.61
N ILE A 18 -27.56 23.19 -10.12
CA ILE A 18 -26.23 22.98 -9.53
C ILE A 18 -26.35 22.30 -8.18
N GLU A 19 -27.32 22.69 -7.36
CA GLU A 19 -27.58 22.09 -6.04
C GLU A 19 -27.99 20.61 -6.18
N ASP A 20 -28.85 20.30 -7.15
CA ASP A 20 -29.28 18.93 -7.41
C ASP A 20 -28.11 18.07 -7.90
N ALA A 21 -27.25 18.59 -8.81
CA ALA A 21 -26.05 17.89 -9.26
C ALA A 21 -25.07 17.61 -8.10
N VAL A 22 -24.94 18.52 -7.14
CA VAL A 22 -24.09 18.30 -5.95
C VAL A 22 -24.74 17.27 -5.00
N LYS A 23 -26.06 17.31 -4.81
CA LYS A 23 -26.79 16.30 -4.02
C LYS A 23 -26.72 14.90 -4.63
N ASP A 24 -26.64 14.82 -5.96
CA ASP A 24 -26.47 13.58 -6.73
C ASP A 24 -25.00 13.10 -6.77
N GLY A 25 -24.13 13.71 -5.96
CA GLY A 25 -22.75 13.25 -5.73
C GLY A 25 -21.66 13.99 -6.53
N ALA A 26 -21.98 15.08 -7.25
CA ALA A 26 -20.93 15.85 -7.93
C ALA A 26 -20.09 16.68 -6.94
N ALA A 27 -18.88 16.23 -6.64
CA ALA A 27 -17.94 16.86 -5.71
C ALA A 27 -16.99 17.87 -6.38
N SER A 28 -16.97 17.95 -7.72
CA SER A 28 -16.06 18.85 -8.46
C SER A 28 -16.77 19.71 -9.50
N PHE A 29 -16.15 20.87 -9.81
CA PHE A 29 -16.64 21.72 -10.93
C PHE A 29 -16.69 20.97 -12.26
N LYS A 30 -15.78 20.01 -12.50
CA LYS A 30 -15.73 19.19 -13.72
C LYS A 30 -16.98 18.30 -13.84
N GLU A 31 -17.43 17.72 -12.75
CA GLU A 31 -18.63 16.88 -12.67
C GLU A 31 -19.90 17.71 -12.83
N VAL A 32 -20.03 18.81 -12.08
CA VAL A 32 -21.17 19.75 -12.26
C VAL A 32 -21.22 20.29 -13.68
N LYS A 33 -20.08 20.61 -14.28
CA LYS A 33 -19.99 21.02 -15.70
C LYS A 33 -20.46 19.91 -16.66
N LYS A 34 -20.16 18.64 -16.34
CA LYS A 34 -20.57 17.47 -17.13
C LYS A 34 -22.08 17.27 -17.06
N LEU A 35 -22.67 17.38 -15.87
CA LEU A 35 -24.09 17.13 -15.61
C LEU A 35 -24.97 18.31 -16.08
N THR A 36 -24.58 19.54 -15.74
CA THR A 36 -25.43 20.75 -15.98
C THR A 36 -25.03 21.58 -17.20
N LYS A 37 -23.87 21.30 -17.81
CA LYS A 37 -23.24 22.12 -18.86
C LYS A 37 -22.80 23.53 -18.39
N ALA A 38 -22.86 23.85 -17.09
CA ALA A 38 -22.45 25.12 -16.52
C ALA A 38 -20.95 25.40 -16.84
N GLY A 39 -20.65 26.55 -17.38
CA GLY A 39 -19.26 26.94 -17.71
C GLY A 39 -18.65 26.26 -18.93
N LYS A 40 -19.44 25.55 -19.75
CA LYS A 40 -18.92 24.81 -20.93
C LYS A 40 -18.51 25.71 -22.10
N SER A 41 -19.15 26.88 -22.26
CA SER A 41 -18.93 27.77 -23.43
C SER A 41 -17.95 28.92 -23.15
N CYS A 42 -18.39 30.02 -22.53
CA CYS A 42 -17.57 31.23 -22.39
C CYS A 42 -16.67 31.29 -21.13
N GLY A 43 -16.84 30.36 -20.20
CA GLY A 43 -16.04 30.29 -18.95
C GLY A 43 -16.28 31.41 -17.92
N LYS A 44 -17.01 32.49 -18.25
CA LYS A 44 -17.24 33.64 -17.36
C LYS A 44 -17.97 33.29 -16.06
N CYS A 45 -18.81 32.25 -16.06
CA CYS A 45 -19.53 31.78 -14.89
C CYS A 45 -18.74 30.80 -14.01
N LYS A 46 -17.56 30.35 -14.42
CA LYS A 46 -16.75 29.33 -13.72
C LYS A 46 -16.53 29.68 -12.23
N LYS A 47 -16.12 30.93 -11.94
CA LYS A 47 -15.93 31.41 -10.57
C LYS A 47 -17.22 31.40 -9.76
N LYS A 48 -18.35 31.80 -10.38
CA LYS A 48 -19.66 31.83 -9.71
C LYS A 48 -20.18 30.43 -9.39
N VAL A 49 -20.02 29.47 -10.33
CA VAL A 49 -20.42 28.07 -10.16
C VAL A 49 -19.59 27.43 -9.06
N LYS A 50 -18.26 27.62 -9.06
CA LYS A 50 -17.38 27.09 -8.00
C LYS A 50 -17.78 27.61 -6.62
N LYS A 51 -17.91 28.94 -6.47
CA LYS A 51 -18.31 29.55 -5.20
C LYS A 51 -19.69 29.09 -4.72
N PHE A 52 -20.59 28.80 -5.64
CA PHE A 52 -21.91 28.30 -5.31
C PHE A 52 -21.90 26.83 -4.87
N MET A 53 -21.07 26.01 -5.51
CA MET A 53 -20.83 24.63 -5.09
C MET A 53 -20.20 24.56 -3.70
N GLU A 54 -19.17 25.41 -3.47
CA GLU A 54 -18.48 25.50 -2.17
C GLU A 54 -19.48 25.79 -1.05
N ALA A 55 -20.40 26.75 -1.25
CA ALA A 55 -21.42 27.10 -0.26
C ALA A 55 -22.42 25.95 0.00
N ILE A 56 -22.77 25.15 -1.03
CA ILE A 56 -23.67 24.00 -0.86
C ILE A 56 -22.95 22.87 -0.11
N LEU A 57 -21.69 22.61 -0.43
CA LEU A 57 -20.87 21.60 0.24
C LEU A 57 -20.61 21.98 1.70
N GLU A 58 -20.42 23.27 2.01
CA GLU A 58 -20.30 23.77 3.38
C GLU A 58 -21.61 23.59 4.16
N GLU A 59 -22.79 23.87 3.55
CA GLU A 59 -24.08 23.65 4.20
C GLU A 59 -24.34 22.15 4.47
N GLN A 60 -23.89 21.25 3.59
CA GLN A 60 -24.00 19.79 3.78
C GLN A 60 -23.03 19.24 4.82
N ASN A 61 -21.83 19.85 4.98
CA ASN A 61 -20.84 19.46 5.99
C ASN A 61 -21.25 19.84 7.42
N ILE A 62 -22.24 20.71 7.62
CA ILE A 62 -22.82 21.00 8.93
C ILE A 62 -23.68 19.84 9.44
N GLU A 63 -24.21 19.01 8.53
CA GLU A 63 -24.99 17.80 8.88
C GLU A 63 -24.15 16.49 8.88
N ASN A 64 -22.90 16.53 8.39
CA ASN A 64 -22.02 15.35 8.35
C ASN A 64 -20.54 15.78 8.41
N PRO A 65 -19.82 15.69 9.56
CA PRO A 65 -18.46 16.19 9.69
C PRO A 65 -17.44 15.17 9.20
N GLU A 66 -17.34 14.91 7.89
CA GLU A 66 -16.21 14.19 7.28
C GLU A 66 -16.12 14.50 5.77
N CYS A 67 -15.23 15.37 5.41
CA CYS A 67 -14.37 15.44 4.22
C CYS A 67 -13.99 16.89 3.87
N VAL A 68 -12.80 17.31 4.26
CA VAL A 68 -12.19 18.58 3.82
C VAL A 68 -11.06 18.24 2.84
N CYS A 69 -11.24 18.59 1.56
CA CYS A 69 -10.15 18.64 0.58
C CYS A 69 -9.42 19.99 0.70
N ALA A 70 -8.15 19.97 1.06
CA ALA A 70 -7.31 21.17 1.19
C ALA A 70 -6.68 21.55 -0.17
N GLU A 71 -6.74 22.86 -0.51
CA GLU A 71 -5.92 23.46 -1.58
C GLU A 71 -4.51 23.79 -1.09
N PRO A 72 -3.47 23.79 -1.95
CA PRO A 72 -2.11 24.12 -1.54
C PRO A 72 -1.90 25.63 -1.43
N GLY A 73 -1.43 26.08 -0.29
CA GLY A 73 -0.84 27.38 -0.13
C GLY A 73 -1.47 28.28 0.94
N ARG A 74 -1.14 28.01 2.19
CA ARG A 74 -0.82 29.00 3.27
C ARG A 74 -0.40 28.18 4.48
N ASP A 75 0.81 28.41 4.95
CA ASP A 75 1.27 28.00 6.27
C ASP A 75 0.35 28.65 7.32
N ALA A 76 -0.69 27.91 7.70
CA ALA A 76 -1.41 28.10 8.92
C ALA A 76 -0.88 27.04 9.87
N GLU A 77 -0.22 27.47 10.94
CA GLU A 77 0.17 26.66 12.08
C GLU A 77 -1.03 25.81 12.50
N ARG A 78 -1.11 24.58 11.99
CA ARG A 78 -1.92 23.55 12.63
C ARG A 78 -1.24 23.30 13.96
N GLU A 79 -1.89 23.68 15.07
CA GLU A 79 -1.55 23.14 16.37
C GLU A 79 -1.56 21.61 16.25
N THR A 80 -0.39 21.05 15.98
CA THR A 80 -0.20 19.60 15.98
C THR A 80 -0.32 19.17 17.43
N GLN A 81 -1.41 18.50 17.78
CA GLN A 81 -1.45 17.79 19.05
C GLN A 81 -0.17 16.94 19.15
N PRO A 82 0.54 17.01 20.28
CA PRO A 82 1.79 16.28 20.44
C PRO A 82 1.52 14.79 20.20
N MET A 83 2.36 14.16 19.35
CA MET A 83 2.26 12.72 19.09
C MET A 83 2.43 11.96 20.41
N LYS A 84 1.60 10.94 20.61
CA LYS A 84 1.64 10.07 21.79
C LYS A 84 2.82 9.10 21.73
N TYR A 85 3.21 8.73 20.49
CA TYR A 85 4.26 7.74 20.24
C TYR A 85 5.51 8.39 19.66
N ASP A 86 6.68 7.80 19.94
CA ASP A 86 7.96 8.30 19.48
C ASP A 86 8.34 7.72 18.11
N PHE A 87 8.38 8.60 17.12
CA PHE A 87 8.86 8.32 15.76
C PHE A 87 10.12 9.12 15.41
N THR A 88 10.78 9.72 16.43
CA THR A 88 11.93 10.61 16.26
C THR A 88 13.24 10.00 16.72
N THR A 89 13.19 9.11 17.71
CA THR A 89 14.39 8.45 18.24
C THR A 89 14.99 7.48 17.22
N ILE A 90 16.28 7.65 16.93
CA ILE A 90 17.05 6.71 16.11
C ILE A 90 17.35 5.47 16.96
N MET A 91 16.71 4.37 16.62
CA MET A 91 16.90 3.10 17.33
C MET A 91 18.14 2.38 16.83
N ASP A 92 19.08 2.05 17.74
CA ASP A 92 20.22 1.20 17.40
C ASP A 92 19.79 -0.27 17.28
N ARG A 93 19.79 -0.78 16.06
CA ARG A 93 19.41 -2.15 15.72
C ARG A 93 20.60 -3.05 15.42
N ARG A 94 21.83 -2.54 15.51
CA ARG A 94 23.06 -3.32 15.23
C ARG A 94 23.23 -4.44 16.25
N GLY A 95 23.52 -5.65 15.78
CA GLY A 95 23.64 -6.83 16.63
C GLY A 95 22.36 -7.20 17.37
N LYS A 96 21.20 -6.83 16.81
CA LYS A 96 19.86 -7.20 17.28
C LYS A 96 19.10 -8.03 16.25
N ASP A 97 19.83 -8.86 15.51
CA ASP A 97 19.29 -9.75 14.47
C ASP A 97 18.50 -8.99 13.38
N ALA A 98 18.99 -7.77 13.04
CA ALA A 98 18.30 -6.87 12.12
C ALA A 98 19.02 -6.83 10.77
N ILE A 99 18.61 -7.69 9.83
CA ILE A 99 19.18 -7.78 8.48
C ILE A 99 19.29 -6.40 7.79
N ALA A 100 18.36 -5.50 8.08
CA ALA A 100 18.32 -4.16 7.48
C ALA A 100 19.58 -3.32 7.77
N VAL A 101 20.22 -3.52 8.92
CA VAL A 101 21.41 -2.77 9.36
C VAL A 101 22.68 -3.61 9.37
N ASP A 102 22.55 -4.94 9.56
CA ASP A 102 23.71 -5.83 9.65
C ASP A 102 24.22 -6.22 8.25
N GLU A 103 23.36 -6.25 7.22
CA GLU A 103 23.69 -6.66 5.86
C GLU A 103 23.69 -5.50 4.86
N ILE A 104 24.38 -5.71 3.73
CA ILE A 104 24.32 -4.86 2.52
C ILE A 104 23.89 -5.76 1.35
N PRO A 105 22.81 -5.45 0.62
CA PRO A 105 22.28 -6.32 -0.45
C PRO A 105 23.06 -6.18 -1.78
N PHE A 106 24.34 -5.84 -1.72
CA PHE A 106 25.21 -5.66 -2.88
C PHE A 106 26.56 -6.33 -2.62
N GLU A 107 27.03 -7.11 -3.57
CA GLU A 107 28.32 -7.76 -3.49
C GLU A 107 29.46 -6.77 -3.77
N ASN A 108 30.57 -6.91 -3.06
CA ASN A 108 31.81 -6.14 -3.27
C ASN A 108 31.62 -4.61 -3.22
N VAL A 109 30.72 -4.14 -2.35
CA VAL A 109 30.54 -2.72 -2.06
C VAL A 109 30.60 -2.51 -0.55
N GLU A 110 31.40 -1.55 -0.12
CA GLU A 110 31.53 -1.17 1.28
C GLU A 110 31.14 0.31 1.46
N VAL A 111 30.64 0.63 2.64
CA VAL A 111 30.41 2.03 3.03
C VAL A 111 31.78 2.69 3.28
N LYS A 112 32.02 3.83 2.68
CA LYS A 112 33.27 4.60 2.83
C LYS A 112 33.39 5.13 4.26
N GLU A 113 34.62 5.30 4.72
CA GLU A 113 34.93 5.91 6.01
C GLU A 113 34.29 7.29 6.13
N GLY A 114 33.68 7.56 7.28
CA GLY A 114 32.97 8.81 7.58
C GLY A 114 31.46 8.78 7.31
N PHE A 115 30.92 7.68 6.80
CA PHE A 115 29.48 7.50 6.62
C PHE A 115 28.93 6.36 7.48
N ASP A 116 27.87 6.63 8.23
CA ASP A 116 27.07 5.59 8.87
C ASP A 116 26.04 5.02 7.89
N ARG A 117 25.63 3.75 8.11
CA ARG A 117 24.59 3.10 7.30
C ARG A 117 23.22 3.67 7.64
N ILE A 118 22.47 4.08 6.62
CA ILE A 118 21.06 4.44 6.69
C ILE A 118 20.27 3.33 5.98
N PRO A 119 19.51 2.49 6.72
CA PRO A 119 18.87 1.30 6.15
C PRO A 119 17.56 1.65 5.46
N MET A 120 17.57 1.70 4.13
CA MET A 120 16.41 2.04 3.29
C MET A 120 16.04 0.92 2.30
N TRP A 121 16.35 -0.34 2.57
CA TRP A 121 16.16 -1.44 1.62
C TRP A 121 15.14 -2.49 2.05
N VAL A 122 15.21 -3.00 3.27
CA VAL A 122 14.26 -4.00 3.79
C VAL A 122 12.90 -3.36 4.04
N ALA A 123 11.82 -4.12 3.80
CA ALA A 123 10.46 -3.70 4.11
C ALA A 123 10.12 -3.95 5.59
N ASP A 124 10.92 -3.34 6.49
CA ASP A 124 10.68 -3.24 7.93
C ASP A 124 10.83 -1.77 8.39
N MET A 125 10.57 -1.46 9.65
CA MET A 125 10.61 -0.09 10.13
C MET A 125 11.73 0.14 11.13
N ASN A 126 12.26 1.36 11.16
CA ASN A 126 13.21 1.83 12.16
C ASN A 126 12.51 2.62 13.28
N PHE A 127 11.28 2.20 13.62
CA PHE A 127 10.47 2.70 14.73
C PHE A 127 10.17 1.57 15.70
N GLN A 128 9.99 1.92 16.97
CA GLN A 128 9.45 0.99 17.95
C GLN A 128 7.99 0.69 17.64
N THR A 129 7.59 -0.58 17.74
CA THR A 129 6.18 -0.94 17.62
C THR A 129 5.38 -0.46 18.82
N VAL A 130 4.05 -0.52 18.72
CA VAL A 130 3.14 -0.15 19.83
C VAL A 130 3.45 -0.99 21.07
N PRO A 131 3.52 -0.39 22.28
CA PRO A 131 3.92 -1.07 23.51
C PRO A 131 3.08 -2.31 23.86
N THR A 132 1.79 -2.29 23.49
CA THR A 132 0.84 -3.39 23.76
C THR A 132 1.24 -4.72 23.12
N VAL A 133 2.05 -4.71 22.06
CA VAL A 133 2.63 -5.90 21.44
C VAL A 133 3.62 -6.57 22.41
N ALA A 134 4.61 -5.81 22.88
CA ALA A 134 5.61 -6.33 23.82
C ALA A 134 4.97 -6.78 25.13
N GLU A 135 4.01 -6.02 25.66
CA GLU A 135 3.25 -6.36 26.87
C GLU A 135 2.53 -7.70 26.73
N ALA A 136 1.83 -7.94 25.61
CA ALA A 136 1.12 -9.18 25.36
C ALA A 136 2.06 -10.40 25.27
N ILE A 137 3.21 -10.24 24.62
CA ILE A 137 4.24 -11.28 24.52
C ILE A 137 4.84 -11.58 25.91
N ILE A 138 5.25 -10.55 26.65
CA ILE A 138 5.82 -10.68 27.99
C ILE A 138 4.83 -11.38 28.94
N GLU A 139 3.58 -10.98 28.93
CA GLU A 139 2.55 -11.62 29.74
C GLU A 139 2.41 -13.12 29.43
N ARG A 140 2.38 -13.46 28.13
CA ARG A 140 2.33 -14.86 27.71
C ARG A 140 3.57 -15.66 28.15
N THR A 141 4.75 -15.05 28.12
CA THR A 141 6.01 -15.74 28.49
C THR A 141 6.17 -15.97 29.98
N LYS A 142 5.42 -15.29 30.84
CA LYS A 142 5.37 -15.60 32.30
C LYS A 142 4.90 -17.03 32.56
N HIS A 143 4.02 -17.57 31.73
CA HIS A 143 3.68 -18.97 31.69
C HIS A 143 4.69 -19.76 30.86
N ARG A 144 5.60 -20.45 31.54
CA ARG A 144 6.79 -21.09 30.96
C ARG A 144 6.53 -22.43 30.24
N ALA A 145 5.30 -22.70 29.79
CA ALA A 145 4.95 -23.88 28.99
C ALA A 145 4.46 -23.46 27.62
N TYR A 146 5.10 -23.99 26.56
CA TYR A 146 4.85 -23.66 25.16
C TYR A 146 4.40 -24.90 24.40
N GLY A 147 3.50 -25.69 25.01
CA GLY A 147 2.94 -26.88 24.41
C GLY A 147 1.91 -26.57 23.33
N TYR A 148 1.28 -27.62 22.80
CA TYR A 148 0.22 -27.47 21.80
C TYR A 148 -0.92 -26.58 22.32
N PHE A 149 -1.50 -25.79 21.44
CA PHE A 149 -2.59 -24.87 21.79
C PHE A 149 -3.57 -24.75 20.63
N MET A 150 -4.73 -24.23 20.92
CA MET A 150 -5.72 -23.80 19.93
C MET A 150 -5.82 -22.27 19.95
N PRO A 151 -6.03 -21.61 18.79
CA PRO A 151 -6.30 -20.18 18.77
C PRO A 151 -7.50 -19.84 19.67
N ARG A 152 -7.34 -18.75 20.44
CA ARG A 152 -8.39 -18.29 21.39
C ARG A 152 -9.42 -17.45 20.64
N GLU A 153 -10.61 -17.30 21.22
CA GLU A 153 -11.65 -16.44 20.66
C GLU A 153 -11.15 -14.98 20.51
N GLU A 154 -10.36 -14.48 21.47
CA GLU A 154 -9.81 -13.11 21.41
C GLU A 154 -8.93 -12.85 20.17
N TYR A 155 -8.33 -13.90 19.60
CA TYR A 155 -7.58 -13.78 18.34
C TYR A 155 -8.52 -13.45 17.17
N TYR A 156 -9.62 -14.17 17.06
CA TYR A 156 -10.61 -13.94 16.00
C TYR A 156 -11.36 -12.61 16.21
N ASP A 157 -11.73 -12.31 17.45
CA ASP A 157 -12.38 -11.04 17.81
C ASP A 157 -11.49 -9.84 17.49
N ALA A 158 -10.18 -9.93 17.76
CA ALA A 158 -9.23 -8.89 17.42
C ALA A 158 -9.17 -8.64 15.89
N ILE A 159 -9.12 -9.71 15.08
CA ILE A 159 -9.12 -9.59 13.62
C ILE A 159 -10.46 -9.02 13.12
N ILE A 160 -11.58 -9.54 13.58
CA ILE A 160 -12.92 -9.08 13.17
C ILE A 160 -13.10 -7.59 13.48
N ASN A 161 -12.74 -7.18 14.70
CA ASN A 161 -12.83 -5.78 15.10
C ASN A 161 -11.87 -4.90 14.30
N TRP A 162 -10.64 -5.37 14.04
CA TRP A 162 -9.66 -4.63 13.22
C TRP A 162 -10.18 -4.42 11.79
N GLN A 163 -10.67 -5.46 11.14
CA GLN A 163 -11.22 -5.38 9.80
C GLN A 163 -12.45 -4.47 9.74
N LYS A 164 -13.31 -4.51 10.77
CA LYS A 164 -14.46 -3.63 10.86
C LYS A 164 -14.06 -2.16 11.00
N THR A 165 -13.14 -1.86 11.90
CA THR A 165 -12.77 -0.46 12.23
C THR A 165 -11.82 0.16 11.23
N ARG A 166 -10.91 -0.61 10.64
CA ARG A 166 -9.90 -0.10 9.68
C ARG A 166 -10.37 -0.21 8.24
N ASN A 167 -10.93 -1.33 7.85
CA ASN A 167 -11.28 -1.64 6.46
C ASN A 167 -12.79 -1.62 6.20
N HIS A 168 -13.59 -1.22 7.19
CA HIS A 168 -15.07 -1.12 7.10
C HIS A 168 -15.74 -2.43 6.66
N VAL A 169 -15.15 -3.58 7.02
CA VAL A 169 -15.68 -4.91 6.70
C VAL A 169 -16.75 -5.28 7.69
N GLU A 170 -17.98 -5.44 7.22
CA GLU A 170 -19.11 -5.89 8.03
C GLU A 170 -19.42 -7.39 7.80
N GLY A 171 -19.94 -8.05 8.84
CA GLY A 171 -20.39 -9.44 8.76
C GLY A 171 -19.27 -10.47 8.60
N LEU A 172 -18.02 -10.12 8.92
CA LEU A 172 -16.93 -11.09 9.00
C LEU A 172 -17.12 -11.99 10.21
N THR A 173 -17.01 -13.32 10.02
CA THR A 173 -17.12 -14.31 11.08
C THR A 173 -15.82 -15.11 11.21
N LYS A 174 -15.59 -15.74 12.34
CA LYS A 174 -14.37 -16.50 12.61
C LYS A 174 -14.13 -17.65 11.63
N GLU A 175 -15.21 -18.23 11.09
CA GLU A 175 -15.14 -19.32 10.13
C GLU A 175 -14.46 -18.87 8.81
N CYS A 176 -14.50 -17.60 8.50
CA CYS A 176 -13.85 -17.03 7.30
C CYS A 176 -12.34 -16.80 7.50
N ILE A 177 -11.85 -16.90 8.73
CA ILE A 177 -10.49 -16.55 9.12
C ILE A 177 -9.67 -17.81 9.33
N GLY A 178 -8.51 -17.91 8.64
CA GLY A 178 -7.55 -18.98 8.89
C GLY A 178 -6.13 -18.42 8.99
N TYR A 179 -5.31 -19.08 9.81
CA TYR A 179 -3.90 -18.71 9.96
C TYR A 179 -3.09 -19.09 8.72
N GLU A 180 -2.15 -18.24 8.35
CA GLU A 180 -1.16 -18.51 7.32
C GLU A 180 0.27 -18.25 7.83
N ASN A 181 1.20 -19.11 7.45
CA ASN A 181 2.60 -19.01 7.84
C ASN A 181 3.34 -17.98 6.93
N GLY A 182 3.04 -16.72 7.12
CA GLY A 182 3.42 -15.63 6.24
C GLY A 182 2.50 -15.51 5.02
N VAL A 183 2.39 -14.29 4.48
CA VAL A 183 1.53 -14.02 3.32
C VAL A 183 1.97 -14.83 2.09
N LEU A 184 3.29 -14.98 1.86
CA LEU A 184 3.78 -15.82 0.75
C LEU A 184 3.40 -17.30 0.93
N GLY A 185 3.39 -17.80 2.16
CA GLY A 185 2.84 -19.13 2.48
C GLY A 185 1.37 -19.24 2.09
N GLY A 186 0.57 -18.23 2.43
CA GLY A 186 -0.85 -18.15 2.06
C GLY A 186 -1.07 -18.05 0.54
N VAL A 187 -0.22 -17.31 -0.18
CA VAL A 187 -0.24 -17.27 -1.65
C VAL A 187 -0.06 -18.67 -2.22
N VAL A 188 0.95 -19.40 -1.78
CA VAL A 188 1.22 -20.76 -2.27
C VAL A 188 0.12 -21.73 -1.86
N SER A 189 -0.39 -21.65 -0.63
CA SER A 189 -1.52 -22.49 -0.18
C SER A 189 -2.75 -22.31 -1.07
N ALA A 190 -3.07 -21.07 -1.43
CA ALA A 190 -4.19 -20.75 -2.31
C ALA A 190 -3.94 -21.27 -3.75
N LEU A 191 -2.76 -21.00 -4.29
CA LEU A 191 -2.41 -21.43 -5.66
C LEU A 191 -2.40 -22.95 -5.82
N ASN A 192 -1.94 -23.70 -4.82
CA ASN A 192 -2.01 -25.17 -4.84
C ASN A 192 -3.46 -25.71 -4.92
N VAL A 193 -4.44 -24.89 -4.54
CA VAL A 193 -5.88 -25.21 -4.67
C VAL A 193 -6.44 -24.85 -6.03
N PHE A 194 -5.93 -23.77 -6.64
CA PHE A 194 -6.44 -23.23 -7.89
C PHE A 194 -5.71 -23.72 -9.13
N CYS A 195 -4.43 -24.04 -8.99
CA CYS A 195 -3.51 -24.28 -10.09
C CYS A 195 -2.79 -25.63 -9.94
N SER A 196 -2.32 -26.14 -11.07
CA SER A 196 -1.33 -27.20 -11.16
C SER A 196 0.03 -26.63 -11.54
N ARG A 197 1.11 -27.37 -11.31
CA ARG A 197 2.45 -26.95 -11.78
C ARG A 197 2.43 -26.78 -13.30
N GLY A 198 3.01 -25.68 -13.78
CA GLY A 198 3.00 -25.26 -15.17
C GLY A 198 1.78 -24.41 -15.55
N ASP A 199 0.79 -24.25 -14.66
CA ASP A 199 -0.30 -23.31 -14.90
C ASP A 199 0.18 -21.87 -14.79
N LYS A 200 -0.49 -20.98 -15.54
CA LYS A 200 -0.15 -19.57 -15.63
C LYS A 200 -0.85 -18.75 -14.53
N VAL A 201 -0.06 -17.92 -13.87
CA VAL A 201 -0.52 -16.97 -12.84
C VAL A 201 -0.19 -15.55 -13.26
N LEU A 202 -1.17 -14.65 -13.22
CA LEU A 202 -1.00 -13.25 -13.60
C LEU A 202 -0.45 -12.43 -12.44
N LEU A 203 0.57 -11.61 -12.73
CA LEU A 203 1.11 -10.57 -11.86
C LEU A 203 1.13 -9.22 -12.59
N HIS A 204 0.88 -8.13 -11.86
CA HIS A 204 1.09 -6.77 -12.37
C HIS A 204 2.52 -6.31 -12.05
N SER A 205 3.29 -5.90 -13.07
CA SER A 205 4.67 -5.43 -12.89
C SER A 205 4.80 -3.90 -13.07
N PRO A 206 5.70 -3.21 -12.32
CA PRO A 206 6.64 -3.77 -11.36
C PRO A 206 5.93 -4.56 -10.27
N THR A 207 6.56 -5.64 -9.76
CA THR A 207 5.92 -6.55 -8.81
C THR A 207 6.85 -6.86 -7.62
N TYR A 208 6.27 -7.32 -6.53
CA TYR A 208 7.07 -7.75 -5.37
C TYR A 208 7.85 -9.03 -5.70
N VAL A 209 9.17 -8.99 -5.51
CA VAL A 209 10.10 -10.09 -5.80
C VAL A 209 9.71 -11.41 -5.11
N GLY A 210 9.12 -11.32 -3.92
CA GLY A 210 8.64 -12.50 -3.19
C GLY A 210 7.56 -13.28 -3.94
N PHE A 211 6.71 -12.62 -4.73
CA PHE A 211 5.73 -13.33 -5.58
C PHE A 211 6.44 -14.09 -6.69
N THR A 212 7.36 -13.44 -7.41
CA THR A 212 8.13 -14.08 -8.48
C THR A 212 8.82 -15.34 -7.96
N HIS A 213 9.60 -15.22 -6.87
CA HIS A 213 10.27 -16.37 -6.29
C HIS A 213 9.30 -17.45 -5.78
N ALA A 214 8.20 -17.06 -5.13
CA ALA A 214 7.23 -18.04 -4.64
C ALA A 214 6.57 -18.82 -5.77
N LEU A 215 6.22 -18.16 -6.88
CA LEU A 215 5.60 -18.81 -8.03
C LEU A 215 6.60 -19.72 -8.76
N GLU A 216 7.77 -19.20 -9.11
CA GLU A 216 8.82 -19.97 -9.82
C GLU A 216 9.26 -21.19 -9.02
N ASN A 217 9.54 -21.05 -7.72
CA ASN A 217 9.98 -22.13 -6.86
C ASN A 217 8.91 -23.23 -6.68
N ASN A 218 7.63 -22.90 -6.87
CA ASN A 218 6.54 -23.88 -6.82
C ASN A 218 6.12 -24.38 -8.20
N GLY A 219 6.81 -23.93 -9.28
CA GLY A 219 6.64 -24.41 -10.64
C GLY A 219 5.42 -23.85 -11.36
N TYR A 220 5.01 -22.61 -11.03
CA TYR A 220 3.99 -21.87 -11.77
C TYR A 220 4.64 -20.98 -12.83
N ASP A 221 3.98 -20.82 -13.97
CA ASP A 221 4.41 -19.92 -15.03
C ASP A 221 3.83 -18.53 -14.77
N ILE A 222 4.69 -17.49 -14.83
CA ILE A 222 4.27 -16.12 -14.57
C ILE A 222 3.90 -15.41 -15.86
N VAL A 223 2.73 -14.76 -15.86
CA VAL A 223 2.31 -13.83 -16.89
C VAL A 223 2.31 -12.42 -16.32
N HIS A 224 3.23 -11.58 -16.78
CA HIS A 224 3.30 -10.19 -16.38
C HIS A 224 2.35 -9.32 -17.19
N SER A 225 1.49 -8.53 -16.50
CA SER A 225 0.72 -7.42 -17.08
C SER A 225 1.30 -6.11 -16.56
N PRO A 226 2.07 -5.37 -17.38
CA PRO A 226 2.74 -4.16 -16.95
C PRO A 226 1.77 -3.05 -16.57
N LEU A 227 2.04 -2.39 -15.46
CA LEU A 227 1.39 -1.14 -15.11
C LEU A 227 1.89 -0.02 -16.02
N LYS A 228 1.05 0.99 -16.25
CA LYS A 228 1.40 2.20 -16.98
C LYS A 228 1.29 3.41 -16.06
N ARG A 229 2.10 4.45 -16.31
CA ARG A 229 1.90 5.75 -15.67
C ARG A 229 0.94 6.57 -16.54
N ASP A 230 -0.05 7.19 -15.89
CA ASP A 230 -0.93 8.16 -16.56
C ASP A 230 -0.24 9.54 -16.68
N GLU A 231 -0.96 10.53 -17.25
CA GLU A 231 -0.46 11.90 -17.46
C GLU A 231 -0.07 12.62 -16.14
N ASP A 232 -0.65 12.20 -15.02
CA ASP A 232 -0.34 12.72 -13.69
C ASP A 232 0.80 11.92 -12.99
N GLY A 233 1.38 10.95 -13.68
CA GLY A 233 2.46 10.08 -13.19
C GLY A 233 1.98 8.99 -12.22
N ILE A 234 0.67 8.75 -12.15
CA ILE A 234 0.07 7.72 -11.28
C ILE A 234 0.14 6.37 -11.98
N TRP A 235 0.54 5.33 -11.25
CA TRP A 235 0.53 3.98 -11.76
C TRP A 235 -0.90 3.46 -11.95
N ARG A 236 -1.20 2.94 -13.13
CA ARG A 236 -2.51 2.41 -13.53
C ARG A 236 -2.39 1.00 -14.09
N ILE A 237 -3.45 0.21 -13.93
CA ILE A 237 -3.58 -1.08 -14.61
C ILE A 237 -3.78 -0.82 -16.10
N ASP A 238 -3.00 -1.51 -16.94
CA ASP A 238 -3.24 -1.57 -18.38
C ASP A 238 -4.32 -2.62 -18.67
N PHE A 239 -5.58 -2.20 -18.63
CA PHE A 239 -6.71 -3.10 -18.80
C PHE A 239 -6.78 -3.75 -20.18
N GLU A 240 -6.22 -3.11 -21.21
CA GLU A 240 -6.17 -3.68 -22.57
C GLU A 240 -5.17 -4.83 -22.63
N ASP A 241 -3.94 -4.60 -22.14
CA ASP A 241 -2.90 -5.63 -22.04
C ASP A 241 -3.36 -6.79 -21.15
N MET A 242 -3.93 -6.47 -19.99
CA MET A 242 -4.46 -7.47 -19.06
C MET A 242 -5.54 -8.32 -19.72
N GLU A 243 -6.55 -7.72 -20.35
CA GLU A 243 -7.64 -8.45 -21.00
C GLU A 243 -7.15 -9.33 -22.16
N GLN A 244 -6.21 -8.82 -22.97
CA GLN A 244 -5.59 -9.60 -24.04
C GLN A 244 -4.91 -10.87 -23.48
N LYS A 245 -4.11 -10.72 -22.42
CA LYS A 245 -3.41 -11.85 -21.79
C LYS A 245 -4.37 -12.87 -21.18
N LEU A 246 -5.42 -12.41 -20.50
CA LEU A 246 -6.44 -13.28 -19.94
C LEU A 246 -7.16 -14.09 -21.04
N LYS A 247 -7.43 -13.46 -22.19
CA LYS A 247 -8.08 -14.10 -23.33
C LYS A 247 -7.19 -15.15 -24.02
N GLU A 248 -5.89 -14.85 -24.17
CA GLU A 248 -4.99 -15.62 -25.03
C GLU A 248 -4.24 -16.72 -24.27
N GLN A 249 -4.03 -16.59 -22.95
CA GLN A 249 -3.04 -17.40 -22.26
C GLN A 249 -3.61 -18.41 -21.25
N HIS A 250 -4.93 -18.59 -21.14
CA HIS A 250 -5.55 -19.53 -20.20
C HIS A 250 -4.97 -19.39 -18.77
N ILE A 251 -5.16 -18.21 -18.18
CA ILE A 251 -4.67 -17.90 -16.84
C ILE A 251 -5.70 -18.39 -15.81
N HIS A 252 -5.28 -19.21 -14.85
CA HIS A 252 -6.16 -19.80 -13.84
C HIS A 252 -6.29 -18.96 -12.58
N ALA A 253 -5.21 -18.25 -12.22
CA ALA A 253 -5.20 -17.42 -11.03
C ALA A 253 -4.41 -16.12 -11.25
N ALA A 254 -4.65 -15.15 -10.39
CA ALA A 254 -3.87 -13.92 -10.31
C ALA A 254 -3.45 -13.65 -8.85
N VAL A 255 -2.24 -13.15 -8.65
CA VAL A 255 -1.84 -12.55 -7.38
C VAL A 255 -1.94 -11.05 -7.51
N PHE A 256 -2.84 -10.46 -6.74
CA PHE A 256 -3.18 -9.04 -6.79
C PHE A 256 -2.71 -8.34 -5.52
N CYS A 257 -1.79 -7.38 -5.64
CA CYS A 257 -1.22 -6.65 -4.51
C CYS A 257 -1.98 -5.34 -4.27
N SER A 258 -2.58 -5.16 -3.10
CA SER A 258 -3.45 -4.03 -2.77
C SER A 258 -3.33 -3.62 -1.28
N PRO A 259 -2.70 -2.51 -0.93
CA PRO A 259 -1.89 -1.59 -1.77
C PRO A 259 -0.69 -2.23 -2.46
N HIS A 260 -0.29 -1.66 -3.59
CA HIS A 260 0.69 -2.26 -4.49
C HIS A 260 2.13 -1.92 -4.11
N ASN A 261 2.96 -2.94 -3.87
CA ASN A 261 4.40 -2.83 -3.68
C ASN A 261 5.11 -3.36 -4.95
N PRO A 262 6.06 -2.61 -5.58
CA PRO A 262 6.80 -1.48 -5.03
C PRO A 262 6.25 -0.08 -5.34
N CYS A 263 5.17 0.04 -6.12
CA CYS A 263 4.73 1.32 -6.65
C CYS A 263 4.00 2.21 -5.64
N GLY A 264 3.64 1.69 -4.46
CA GLY A 264 2.88 2.42 -3.44
C GLY A 264 1.46 2.82 -3.88
N ARG A 265 0.88 2.11 -4.85
CA ARG A 265 -0.44 2.44 -5.40
C ARG A 265 -1.56 1.94 -4.48
N VAL A 266 -2.50 2.81 -4.13
CA VAL A 266 -3.79 2.47 -3.52
C VAL A 266 -4.84 2.51 -4.62
N TRP A 267 -5.43 1.34 -4.94
CA TRP A 267 -6.35 1.21 -6.06
C TRP A 267 -7.67 1.94 -5.79
N GLU A 268 -8.16 2.67 -6.78
CA GLU A 268 -9.46 3.31 -6.74
C GLU A 268 -10.58 2.28 -6.94
N ARG A 269 -11.78 2.55 -6.42
CA ARG A 269 -12.93 1.64 -6.52
C ARG A 269 -13.20 1.17 -7.95
N TRP A 270 -13.20 2.08 -8.91
CA TRP A 270 -13.47 1.75 -10.31
C TRP A 270 -12.38 0.83 -10.92
N GLU A 271 -11.12 0.95 -10.47
CA GLU A 271 -10.02 0.04 -10.90
C GLU A 271 -10.24 -1.36 -10.34
N LEU A 272 -10.59 -1.46 -9.05
CA LEU A 272 -10.92 -2.73 -8.41
C LEU A 272 -12.15 -3.39 -9.03
N GLU A 273 -13.21 -2.63 -9.29
CA GLU A 273 -14.41 -3.14 -9.96
C GLU A 273 -14.08 -3.66 -11.36
N ARG A 274 -13.28 -2.90 -12.12
CA ARG A 274 -12.90 -3.29 -13.48
C ARG A 274 -11.97 -4.52 -13.52
N VAL A 275 -10.98 -4.58 -12.65
CA VAL A 275 -10.08 -5.75 -12.59
C VAL A 275 -10.84 -7.01 -12.19
N MET A 276 -11.74 -6.91 -11.19
CA MET A 276 -12.53 -8.05 -10.73
C MET A 276 -13.58 -8.49 -11.78
N GLU A 277 -14.12 -7.55 -12.56
CA GLU A 277 -14.98 -7.88 -13.70
C GLU A 277 -14.23 -8.71 -14.76
N LEU A 278 -12.97 -8.36 -15.07
CA LEU A 278 -12.16 -9.12 -15.99
C LEU A 278 -11.82 -10.51 -15.43
N TYR A 279 -11.44 -10.62 -14.17
CA TYR A 279 -11.22 -11.91 -13.53
C TYR A 279 -12.48 -12.79 -13.53
N ARG A 280 -13.66 -12.21 -13.29
CA ARG A 280 -14.94 -12.90 -13.41
C ARG A 280 -15.19 -13.38 -14.86
N LYS A 281 -14.97 -12.49 -15.83
CA LYS A 281 -15.22 -12.78 -17.26
C LYS A 281 -14.40 -13.96 -17.78
N TYR A 282 -13.16 -14.10 -17.32
CA TYR A 282 -12.23 -15.12 -17.75
C TYR A 282 -12.04 -16.26 -16.72
N ASP A 283 -12.91 -16.31 -15.72
CA ASP A 283 -12.92 -17.33 -14.63
C ASP A 283 -11.58 -17.48 -13.90
N VAL A 284 -10.95 -16.36 -13.58
CA VAL A 284 -9.66 -16.32 -12.87
C VAL A 284 -9.91 -16.20 -11.37
N MET A 285 -9.30 -17.08 -10.58
CA MET A 285 -9.29 -16.99 -9.12
C MET A 285 -8.27 -15.92 -8.64
N VAL A 286 -8.56 -15.28 -7.54
CA VAL A 286 -7.74 -14.15 -7.07
C VAL A 286 -7.14 -14.44 -5.70
N VAL A 287 -5.83 -14.27 -5.57
CA VAL A 287 -5.14 -14.18 -4.29
C VAL A 287 -4.78 -12.71 -4.07
N SER A 288 -5.51 -12.02 -3.19
CA SER A 288 -5.28 -10.61 -2.89
C SER A 288 -4.32 -10.48 -1.72
N ASP A 289 -3.11 -9.98 -1.97
CA ASP A 289 -2.17 -9.62 -0.90
C ASP A 289 -2.50 -8.21 -0.40
N GLU A 290 -3.11 -8.15 0.78
CA GLU A 290 -3.51 -6.91 1.43
C GLU A 290 -2.68 -6.60 2.69
N ILE A 291 -1.43 -7.10 2.74
CA ILE A 291 -0.53 -6.91 3.88
C ILE A 291 -0.21 -5.44 4.18
N TRP A 292 -0.41 -4.55 3.20
CA TRP A 292 -0.18 -3.12 3.31
C TRP A 292 -1.45 -2.31 3.59
N SER A 293 -2.59 -2.95 3.81
CA SER A 293 -3.91 -2.30 3.93
C SER A 293 -4.01 -1.23 5.02
N ASP A 294 -3.16 -1.31 6.05
CA ASP A 294 -3.15 -0.35 7.15
C ASP A 294 -2.22 0.85 6.92
N ILE A 295 -1.26 0.73 6.00
CA ILE A 295 -0.27 1.79 5.69
C ILE A 295 -0.78 2.59 4.50
N ILE A 296 -1.75 3.46 4.78
CA ILE A 296 -2.40 4.34 3.82
C ILE A 296 -2.01 5.77 4.14
N LEU A 297 -1.50 6.48 3.14
CA LEU A 297 -1.03 7.86 3.32
C LEU A 297 -2.19 8.85 3.26
N ASP A 298 -1.95 10.07 3.77
CA ASP A 298 -2.97 11.11 3.86
C ASP A 298 -3.66 11.38 2.51
N GLY A 299 -4.98 11.45 2.55
CA GLY A 299 -5.82 11.70 1.38
C GLY A 299 -6.27 10.45 0.61
N TYR A 300 -5.87 9.24 1.05
CA TYR A 300 -6.24 7.99 0.41
C TYR A 300 -6.98 7.06 1.37
N THR A 301 -7.70 6.10 0.80
CA THR A 301 -8.46 5.09 1.55
C THR A 301 -8.29 3.73 0.89
N HIS A 302 -7.92 2.73 1.69
CA HIS A 302 -7.89 1.35 1.22
C HIS A 302 -9.31 0.80 1.04
N ILE A 303 -9.51 0.05 -0.04
CA ILE A 303 -10.74 -0.68 -0.33
C ILE A 303 -10.37 -2.15 -0.44
N PRO A 304 -10.84 -3.03 0.46
CA PRO A 304 -10.60 -4.47 0.34
C PRO A 304 -11.11 -5.01 -0.99
N THR A 305 -10.28 -5.76 -1.70
CA THR A 305 -10.63 -6.33 -3.01
C THR A 305 -11.93 -7.14 -2.98
N GLN A 306 -12.17 -7.86 -1.87
CA GLN A 306 -13.38 -8.65 -1.66
C GLN A 306 -14.67 -7.81 -1.50
N SER A 307 -14.56 -6.50 -1.25
CA SER A 307 -15.71 -5.64 -0.96
C SER A 307 -16.39 -5.05 -2.18
N VAL A 308 -15.80 -5.17 -3.38
CA VAL A 308 -16.27 -4.45 -4.56
C VAL A 308 -17.46 -5.12 -5.26
N SER A 309 -17.64 -6.42 -5.08
CA SER A 309 -18.82 -7.16 -5.58
C SER A 309 -19.00 -8.49 -4.87
N GLU A 310 -20.19 -9.10 -4.98
CA GLU A 310 -20.41 -10.44 -4.44
C GLU A 310 -19.52 -11.51 -5.14
N ASP A 311 -19.32 -11.38 -6.45
CA ASP A 311 -18.40 -12.26 -7.17
C ASP A 311 -16.95 -12.12 -6.68
N ALA A 312 -16.48 -10.88 -6.47
CA ALA A 312 -15.16 -10.61 -5.89
C ALA A 312 -15.01 -11.27 -4.51
N LYS A 313 -16.04 -11.15 -3.67
CA LYS A 313 -16.10 -11.79 -2.36
C LYS A 313 -15.97 -13.30 -2.42
N GLN A 314 -16.58 -13.95 -3.43
CA GLN A 314 -16.63 -15.40 -3.56
C GLN A 314 -15.38 -16.00 -4.23
N ARG A 315 -14.70 -15.27 -5.13
CA ARG A 315 -13.53 -15.78 -5.89
C ARG A 315 -12.18 -15.42 -5.29
N THR A 316 -12.14 -14.63 -4.21
CA THR A 316 -10.88 -14.09 -3.66
C THR A 316 -10.48 -14.75 -2.36
N VAL A 317 -9.22 -15.14 -2.27
CA VAL A 317 -8.49 -15.39 -1.03
C VAL A 317 -7.75 -14.11 -0.67
N ALA A 318 -8.17 -13.39 0.35
CA ALA A 318 -7.49 -12.18 0.81
C ALA A 318 -6.54 -12.51 1.97
N LEU A 319 -5.32 -11.98 1.91
CA LEU A 319 -4.23 -12.25 2.84
C LEU A 319 -3.83 -10.97 3.58
N TYR A 320 -3.80 -11.04 4.89
CA TYR A 320 -3.48 -9.93 5.79
C TYR A 320 -2.42 -10.33 6.81
N ALA A 321 -1.70 -9.37 7.34
CA ALA A 321 -0.78 -9.60 8.45
C ALA A 321 -0.48 -8.31 9.22
N PRO A 322 -0.23 -8.36 10.54
CA PRO A 322 0.25 -7.21 11.31
C PRO A 322 1.73 -6.89 11.05
N SER A 323 2.44 -7.72 10.26
CA SER A 323 3.89 -7.68 10.13
C SER A 323 4.43 -6.38 9.52
N LYS A 324 3.75 -5.80 8.53
CA LYS A 324 4.15 -4.53 7.92
C LYS A 324 3.67 -3.34 8.74
N THR A 325 2.47 -3.43 9.27
CA THR A 325 1.85 -2.37 10.06
C THR A 325 2.57 -2.13 11.38
N PHE A 326 2.99 -3.19 12.07
CA PHE A 326 3.55 -3.12 13.42
C PHE A 326 5.00 -3.62 13.53
N ASN A 327 5.70 -3.74 12.39
CA ASN A 327 7.10 -4.21 12.37
C ASN A 327 7.29 -5.61 13.00
N LEU A 328 6.42 -6.56 12.69
CA LEU A 328 6.38 -7.91 13.30
C LEU A 328 6.80 -9.03 12.33
N ALA A 329 7.54 -8.71 11.27
CA ALA A 329 7.92 -9.70 10.25
C ALA A 329 8.69 -10.90 10.85
N GLY A 330 9.53 -10.67 11.86
CA GLY A 330 10.28 -11.71 12.54
C GLY A 330 9.43 -12.69 13.37
N LEU A 331 8.17 -12.36 13.66
CA LEU A 331 7.23 -13.23 14.38
C LEU A 331 6.41 -14.12 13.46
N ILE A 332 6.42 -13.90 12.16
CA ILE A 332 5.70 -14.67 11.15
C ILE A 332 4.25 -14.93 11.57
N GLY A 333 3.33 -14.02 11.30
CA GLY A 333 1.92 -14.16 11.61
C GLY A 333 1.09 -13.50 10.53
N SER A 334 0.31 -14.28 9.80
CA SER A 334 -0.65 -13.77 8.82
C SER A 334 -1.92 -14.57 8.88
N TYR A 335 -2.95 -14.08 8.22
CA TYR A 335 -4.24 -14.77 8.14
C TYR A 335 -4.88 -14.52 6.79
N HIS A 336 -5.69 -15.49 6.37
CA HIS A 336 -6.57 -15.30 5.24
C HIS A 336 -7.99 -14.94 5.68
N ILE A 337 -8.72 -14.27 4.78
CA ILE A 337 -10.16 -14.12 4.83
C ILE A 337 -10.71 -14.76 3.56
N ILE A 338 -11.53 -15.80 3.72
CA ILE A 338 -12.17 -16.53 2.63
C ILE A 338 -13.65 -16.71 2.94
N TYR A 339 -14.51 -16.04 2.18
CA TYR A 339 -15.96 -16.13 2.35
C TYR A 339 -16.57 -17.39 1.73
N ASN A 340 -16.04 -17.83 0.57
CA ASN A 340 -16.50 -19.03 -0.11
C ASN A 340 -16.13 -20.29 0.69
N PRO A 341 -17.10 -21.06 1.23
CA PRO A 341 -16.82 -22.20 2.09
C PRO A 341 -16.07 -23.32 1.35
N GLN A 342 -16.33 -23.54 0.07
CA GLN A 342 -15.67 -24.59 -0.69
C GLN A 342 -14.18 -24.28 -0.90
N ILE A 343 -13.84 -23.01 -1.19
CA ILE A 343 -12.45 -22.57 -1.33
C ILE A 343 -11.76 -22.64 0.02
N ARG A 344 -12.40 -22.14 1.06
CA ARG A 344 -11.87 -22.13 2.42
C ARG A 344 -11.51 -23.55 2.89
N ASP A 345 -12.44 -24.50 2.76
CA ASP A 345 -12.22 -25.88 3.17
C ASP A 345 -11.05 -26.53 2.41
N ARG A 346 -10.90 -26.24 1.12
CA ARG A 346 -9.78 -26.73 0.30
C ARG A 346 -8.45 -26.09 0.71
N VAL A 347 -8.41 -24.77 0.92
CA VAL A 347 -7.18 -24.06 1.35
C VAL A 347 -6.75 -24.51 2.74
N MET A 348 -7.69 -24.65 3.69
CA MET A 348 -7.40 -25.15 5.02
C MET A 348 -6.88 -26.59 4.99
N LYS A 349 -7.45 -27.45 4.14
CA LYS A 349 -6.99 -28.82 3.98
C LYS A 349 -5.58 -28.86 3.39
N GLU A 350 -5.31 -28.07 2.33
CA GLU A 350 -4.00 -27.97 1.71
C GLU A 350 -2.94 -27.54 2.72
N SER A 351 -3.18 -26.47 3.44
CA SER A 351 -2.24 -25.93 4.43
C SER A 351 -1.95 -26.91 5.58
N SER A 352 -2.87 -27.83 5.87
CA SER A 352 -2.71 -28.83 6.94
C SER A 352 -1.93 -30.08 6.54
N LEU A 353 -1.73 -30.34 5.21
CA LEU A 353 -1.16 -31.59 4.71
C LEU A 353 0.25 -31.89 5.24
N SER A 354 1.08 -30.87 5.41
CA SER A 354 2.45 -31.02 5.87
C SER A 354 2.70 -30.39 7.24
N HIS A 355 1.67 -29.98 7.94
CA HIS A 355 1.74 -29.26 9.21
C HIS A 355 2.62 -28.01 9.21
N TYR A 356 2.99 -27.46 8.05
CA TYR A 356 3.83 -26.27 7.95
C TYR A 356 3.09 -25.01 8.43
N ASN A 357 1.76 -25.02 8.41
CA ASN A 357 0.91 -23.87 8.71
C ASN A 357 0.42 -23.87 10.16
N MET A 358 1.31 -24.23 11.09
CA MET A 358 1.03 -24.22 12.53
C MET A 358 1.34 -22.85 13.12
N MET A 359 0.34 -22.24 13.76
CA MET A 359 0.49 -20.93 14.41
C MET A 359 1.52 -20.97 15.53
N ASN A 360 2.36 -19.95 15.62
CA ASN A 360 3.23 -19.70 16.76
C ASN A 360 2.43 -18.98 17.87
N VAL A 361 2.52 -19.48 19.10
CA VAL A 361 1.76 -18.90 20.23
C VAL A 361 2.11 -17.44 20.52
N LEU A 362 3.38 -17.03 20.32
CA LEU A 362 3.78 -15.64 20.55
C LEU A 362 3.28 -14.72 19.44
N SER A 363 3.20 -15.22 18.20
CA SER A 363 2.61 -14.48 17.07
C SER A 363 1.12 -14.19 17.31
N MET A 364 0.38 -15.16 17.88
CA MET A 364 -1.02 -14.95 18.25
C MET A 364 -1.17 -13.82 19.28
N HIS A 365 -0.36 -13.85 20.34
CA HIS A 365 -0.40 -12.81 21.37
C HIS A 365 0.08 -11.45 20.85
N ALA A 366 1.07 -11.42 19.94
CA ALA A 366 1.53 -10.20 19.28
C ALA A 366 0.40 -9.56 18.47
N LEU A 367 -0.34 -10.34 17.67
CA LEU A 367 -1.48 -9.84 16.90
C LEU A 367 -2.57 -9.29 17.82
N ILE A 368 -2.94 -10.01 18.87
CA ILE A 368 -3.94 -9.54 19.86
C ILE A 368 -3.48 -8.21 20.48
N GLY A 369 -2.19 -8.10 20.84
CA GLY A 369 -1.62 -6.86 21.36
C GLY A 369 -1.63 -5.71 20.36
N ALA A 370 -1.31 -6.00 19.09
CA ALA A 370 -1.28 -5.03 18.02
C ALA A 370 -2.66 -4.46 17.65
N TYR A 371 -3.69 -5.32 17.65
CA TYR A 371 -5.04 -4.96 17.20
C TYR A 371 -5.93 -4.36 18.30
N LYS A 372 -5.32 -3.91 19.40
CA LYS A 372 -5.99 -3.12 20.43
C LYS A 372 -6.28 -1.68 19.95
N PRO A 373 -7.14 -0.93 20.67
CA PRO A 373 -7.38 0.49 20.37
C PRO A 373 -6.10 1.34 20.28
N GLU A 374 -5.12 1.07 21.15
CA GLU A 374 -3.81 1.74 21.15
C GLU A 374 -3.04 1.47 19.83
N GLY A 375 -3.22 0.30 19.23
CA GLY A 375 -2.66 -0.01 17.92
C GLY A 375 -3.28 0.83 16.81
N GLN A 376 -4.58 1.12 16.86
CA GLN A 376 -5.24 2.02 15.89
C GLN A 376 -4.70 3.44 16.01
N GLU A 377 -4.53 3.96 17.23
CA GLU A 377 -3.95 5.27 17.47
C GLU A 377 -2.52 5.34 16.94
N TRP A 378 -1.70 4.32 17.26
CA TRP A 378 -0.31 4.24 16.82
C TRP A 378 -0.18 4.23 15.29
N VAL A 379 -1.00 3.44 14.60
CA VAL A 379 -1.03 3.40 13.12
C VAL A 379 -1.47 4.75 12.55
N GLY A 380 -2.43 5.41 13.18
CA GLY A 380 -2.86 6.75 12.77
C GLY A 380 -1.73 7.79 12.83
N GLU A 381 -0.90 7.76 13.87
CA GLU A 381 0.27 8.63 13.99
C GLU A 381 1.40 8.19 13.02
N LEU A 382 1.66 6.89 12.89
CA LEU A 382 2.62 6.37 11.93
C LEU A 382 2.32 6.85 10.50
N CYS A 383 1.07 6.73 10.05
CA CYS A 383 0.69 7.14 8.69
C CYS A 383 0.93 8.64 8.46
N LYS A 384 0.73 9.51 9.46
CA LYS A 384 1.08 10.94 9.38
C LYS A 384 2.58 11.16 9.21
N VAL A 385 3.41 10.45 10.00
CA VAL A 385 4.87 10.51 9.88
C VAL A 385 5.32 10.06 8.50
N LEU A 386 4.79 8.93 8.04
CA LEU A 386 5.11 8.38 6.71
C LEU A 386 4.67 9.31 5.58
N SER A 387 3.48 9.92 5.68
CA SER A 387 3.01 10.92 4.72
C SER A 387 3.98 12.10 4.64
N GLY A 388 4.43 12.61 5.78
CA GLY A 388 5.44 13.67 5.83
C GLY A 388 6.78 13.25 5.20
N ASN A 389 7.26 12.04 5.48
CA ASN A 389 8.50 11.52 4.88
C ASN A 389 8.38 11.37 3.36
N VAL A 390 7.24 10.85 2.88
CA VAL A 390 6.96 10.72 1.45
C VAL A 390 6.89 12.08 0.76
N ASP A 391 6.20 13.05 1.34
CA ASP A 391 6.10 14.41 0.77
C ASP A 391 7.46 15.07 0.65
N TYR A 392 8.30 14.94 1.68
CA TYR A 392 9.68 15.43 1.62
C TYR A 392 10.46 14.74 0.51
N ALA A 393 10.52 13.41 0.52
CA ALA A 393 11.30 12.66 -0.46
C ALA A 393 10.85 12.94 -1.89
N TRP A 394 9.54 12.97 -2.14
CA TRP A 394 8.96 13.25 -3.45
C TRP A 394 9.28 14.66 -3.95
N ASN A 395 9.16 15.69 -3.08
CA ASN A 395 9.52 17.07 -3.42
C ASN A 395 11.02 17.20 -3.66
N TYR A 396 11.85 16.63 -2.76
CA TYR A 396 13.30 16.69 -2.85
C TYR A 396 13.82 16.10 -4.16
N ILE A 397 13.32 14.92 -4.57
CA ILE A 397 13.70 14.31 -5.85
C ILE A 397 13.36 15.21 -7.02
N ARG A 398 12.16 15.75 -7.07
CA ARG A 398 11.69 16.60 -8.16
C ARG A 398 12.48 17.90 -8.28
N GLU A 399 12.93 18.45 -7.16
CA GLU A 399 13.70 19.70 -7.11
C GLU A 399 15.18 19.49 -7.40
N HIS A 400 15.76 18.38 -6.91
CA HIS A 400 17.21 18.20 -6.88
C HIS A 400 17.75 17.06 -7.76
N PHE A 401 17.00 15.99 -8.01
CA PHE A 401 17.49 14.84 -8.77
C PHE A 401 17.04 14.92 -10.24
N LYS A 402 17.68 15.78 -11.02
CA LYS A 402 17.37 15.95 -12.46
C LYS A 402 17.52 14.62 -13.20
N GLY A 403 16.56 14.27 -14.04
CA GLY A 403 16.56 13.01 -14.78
C GLY A 403 16.14 11.77 -13.96
N VAL A 404 15.86 11.89 -12.66
CA VAL A 404 15.23 10.83 -11.84
C VAL A 404 13.73 11.09 -11.76
N SER A 405 12.93 10.08 -12.08
CA SER A 405 11.48 10.18 -12.00
C SER A 405 10.93 9.33 -10.85
N VAL A 406 9.84 9.79 -10.25
CA VAL A 406 9.17 9.12 -9.12
C VAL A 406 7.68 9.40 -9.13
N SER A 407 6.87 8.37 -8.91
CA SER A 407 5.45 8.52 -8.60
C SER A 407 5.28 8.71 -7.09
N ARG A 408 4.43 9.66 -6.66
CA ARG A 408 4.14 9.82 -5.23
C ARG A 408 3.39 8.58 -4.72
N PRO A 409 3.92 7.86 -3.73
CA PRO A 409 3.18 6.75 -3.12
C PRO A 409 1.90 7.23 -2.46
N GLN A 410 0.88 6.38 -2.47
CA GLN A 410 -0.43 6.61 -1.85
C GLN A 410 -0.64 5.71 -0.64
N GLY A 411 0.13 4.66 -0.57
CA GLY A 411 0.20 3.69 0.52
C GLY A 411 1.56 3.02 0.55
N THR A 412 1.79 2.16 1.51
CA THR A 412 3.09 1.59 1.88
C THR A 412 4.05 2.65 2.43
N TYR A 413 5.26 2.25 2.78
CA TYR A 413 6.38 3.16 3.05
C TYR A 413 7.51 2.97 2.02
N MET A 414 7.17 2.44 0.83
CA MET A 414 8.12 2.21 -0.26
C MET A 414 8.04 3.30 -1.30
N LEU A 415 9.20 3.73 -1.77
CA LEU A 415 9.38 4.67 -2.86
C LEU A 415 10.14 3.96 -3.98
N LEU A 416 9.62 4.03 -5.22
CA LEU A 416 10.28 3.48 -6.40
C LEU A 416 10.77 4.60 -7.29
N LEU A 417 12.08 4.77 -7.36
CA LEU A 417 12.74 5.68 -8.29
C LEU A 417 12.95 5.00 -9.64
N ASP A 418 12.87 5.78 -10.70
CA ASP A 418 13.27 5.42 -12.04
C ASP A 418 14.43 6.34 -12.48
N CYS A 419 15.60 5.75 -12.61
CA CYS A 419 16.84 6.44 -12.94
C CYS A 419 17.20 6.37 -14.45
N THR A 420 16.27 5.92 -15.30
CA THR A 420 16.55 5.69 -16.74
C THR A 420 17.12 6.92 -17.42
N GLN A 421 16.41 8.04 -17.35
CA GLN A 421 16.85 9.28 -17.99
C GLN A 421 18.17 9.79 -17.42
N TRP A 422 18.33 9.75 -16.09
CA TRP A 422 19.58 10.17 -15.44
C TRP A 422 20.78 9.34 -15.91
N CYS A 423 20.62 8.02 -15.97
CA CYS A 423 21.65 7.10 -16.44
C CYS A 423 22.04 7.37 -17.89
N GLU A 424 21.08 7.61 -18.77
CA GLU A 424 21.30 7.94 -20.18
C GLU A 424 22.07 9.28 -20.35
N GLU A 425 21.63 10.33 -19.66
CA GLU A 425 22.23 11.67 -19.73
C GLU A 425 23.68 11.68 -19.21
N HIS A 426 23.96 10.94 -18.12
CA HIS A 426 25.29 10.88 -17.49
C HIS A 426 26.15 9.73 -17.99
N LYS A 427 25.65 8.91 -18.92
CA LYS A 427 26.33 7.70 -19.44
C LYS A 427 26.80 6.76 -18.33
N LYS A 428 25.95 6.59 -17.32
CA LYS A 428 26.15 5.72 -16.17
C LYS A 428 25.22 4.52 -16.22
N THR A 429 25.65 3.44 -15.63
CA THR A 429 24.83 2.25 -15.42
C THR A 429 24.08 2.37 -14.08
N ILE A 430 22.98 1.63 -13.96
CA ILE A 430 22.26 1.55 -12.68
C ILE A 430 23.13 0.92 -11.58
N ASP A 431 24.07 0.03 -11.92
CA ASP A 431 25.02 -0.56 -10.97
C ASP A 431 25.97 0.50 -10.38
N GLU A 432 26.43 1.46 -11.20
CA GLU A 432 27.26 2.57 -10.72
C GLU A 432 26.47 3.48 -9.78
N VAL A 433 25.19 3.76 -10.08
CA VAL A 433 24.32 4.56 -9.20
C VAL A 433 24.10 3.85 -7.87
N GLN A 434 23.75 2.56 -7.93
CA GLN A 434 23.50 1.75 -6.74
C GLN A 434 24.74 1.67 -5.84
N ARG A 435 25.92 1.42 -6.44
CA ARG A 435 27.20 1.41 -5.74
C ARG A 435 27.49 2.75 -5.06
N ALA A 436 27.33 3.86 -5.79
CA ALA A 436 27.58 5.19 -5.26
C ALA A 436 26.71 5.52 -4.04
N GLY A 437 25.45 5.12 -4.04
CA GLY A 437 24.54 5.28 -2.88
C GLY A 437 25.01 4.47 -1.67
N VAL A 438 25.39 3.20 -1.87
CA VAL A 438 25.92 2.35 -0.78
C VAL A 438 27.23 2.90 -0.23
N GLU A 439 28.13 3.37 -1.07
CA GLU A 439 29.42 3.94 -0.66
C GLU A 439 29.26 5.15 0.29
N VAL A 440 28.17 5.90 0.16
CA VAL A 440 27.85 7.02 1.06
C VAL A 440 26.88 6.64 2.19
N GLY A 441 26.69 5.34 2.41
CA GLY A 441 25.93 4.80 3.52
C GLY A 441 24.41 4.70 3.29
N VAL A 442 23.88 5.06 2.13
CA VAL A 442 22.45 4.89 1.83
C VAL A 442 22.22 3.49 1.27
N ILE A 443 21.72 2.59 2.12
CA ILE A 443 21.49 1.20 1.75
C ILE A 443 20.09 1.06 1.19
N TRP A 444 19.96 0.96 -0.12
CA TRP A 444 18.71 0.86 -0.88
C TRP A 444 18.59 -0.49 -1.59
N GLN A 445 17.49 -0.71 -2.31
CA GLN A 445 17.18 -1.99 -2.94
C GLN A 445 17.23 -1.88 -4.47
N ASP A 446 17.93 -2.80 -5.12
CA ASP A 446 17.89 -2.96 -6.58
C ASP A 446 16.45 -3.17 -7.08
N GLY A 447 16.05 -2.40 -8.09
CA GLY A 447 14.71 -2.47 -8.69
C GLY A 447 14.54 -3.59 -9.72
N ARG A 448 15.63 -4.16 -10.26
CA ARG A 448 15.55 -5.20 -11.30
C ARG A 448 14.80 -6.44 -10.88
N PRO A 449 14.95 -6.98 -9.65
CA PRO A 449 14.14 -8.10 -9.17
C PRO A 449 12.64 -7.78 -9.05
N PHE A 450 12.27 -6.49 -9.04
CA PHE A 450 10.89 -6.03 -9.05
C PHE A 450 10.35 -5.75 -10.45
N HIS A 451 11.08 -6.12 -11.51
CA HIS A 451 10.79 -5.79 -12.92
C HIS A 451 10.80 -4.28 -13.22
N SER A 452 11.73 -3.54 -12.58
CA SER A 452 12.05 -2.14 -12.84
C SER A 452 13.53 -2.04 -13.25
N PRO A 453 13.87 -2.14 -14.55
CA PRO A 453 15.24 -2.38 -15.02
C PRO A 453 16.25 -1.32 -14.60
N CYS A 454 15.82 -0.07 -14.52
CA CYS A 454 16.64 1.05 -14.06
C CYS A 454 16.07 1.67 -12.77
N GLY A 455 15.41 0.84 -11.96
CA GLY A 455 14.72 1.26 -10.75
C GLY A 455 15.55 1.07 -9.49
N ILE A 456 15.24 1.86 -8.48
CA ILE A 456 15.73 1.72 -7.11
C ILE A 456 14.53 1.82 -6.17
N ARG A 457 14.35 0.83 -5.27
CA ARG A 457 13.32 0.91 -4.24
C ARG A 457 13.92 1.37 -2.92
N MET A 458 13.29 2.34 -2.27
CA MET A 458 13.70 2.89 -0.98
C MET A 458 12.58 2.70 0.06
N ASN A 459 12.98 2.46 1.29
CA ASN A 459 12.13 2.43 2.47
C ASN A 459 12.18 3.80 3.17
N LEU A 460 11.04 4.40 3.45
CA LEU A 460 10.91 5.71 4.13
C LEU A 460 10.42 5.60 5.58
N ALA A 461 10.31 4.39 6.15
CA ALA A 461 9.89 4.18 7.54
C ALA A 461 11.07 4.34 8.52
N LEU A 462 11.62 5.56 8.53
CA LEU A 462 12.72 5.99 9.41
C LEU A 462 12.39 7.32 10.07
N PRO A 463 13.05 7.66 11.20
CA PRO A 463 13.04 9.03 11.72
C PRO A 463 13.40 10.05 10.64
N ARG A 464 12.65 11.15 10.60
CA ARG A 464 12.74 12.19 9.56
C ARG A 464 14.18 12.65 9.32
N VAL A 465 14.98 12.83 10.36
CA VAL A 465 16.37 13.28 10.28
C VAL A 465 17.23 12.32 9.44
N LEU A 466 16.98 11.00 9.50
CA LEU A 466 17.71 10.03 8.68
C LEU A 466 17.26 10.06 7.21
N VAL A 467 15.98 10.34 6.95
CA VAL A 467 15.50 10.52 5.59
C VAL A 467 16.16 11.76 4.97
N GLU A 468 16.18 12.88 5.68
CA GLU A 468 16.82 14.12 5.24
C GLU A 468 18.32 13.91 4.95
N GLU A 469 19.03 13.28 5.87
CA GLU A 469 20.47 12.97 5.72
C GLU A 469 20.73 12.05 4.50
N ALA A 470 19.88 11.03 4.29
CA ALA A 470 20.03 10.15 3.14
C ALA A 470 19.89 10.91 1.82
N PHE A 471 18.87 11.77 1.71
CA PHE A 471 18.63 12.54 0.49
C PHE A 471 19.71 13.59 0.24
N ASP A 472 20.23 14.24 1.29
CA ASP A 472 21.36 15.17 1.18
C ASP A 472 22.63 14.46 0.70
N ARG A 473 22.93 13.26 1.22
CA ARG A 473 24.06 12.45 0.75
C ARG A 473 23.89 12.05 -0.71
N LEU A 474 22.69 11.58 -1.10
CA LEU A 474 22.40 11.21 -2.49
C LEU A 474 22.51 12.40 -3.43
N ASN A 475 22.01 13.56 -3.05
CA ASN A 475 22.14 14.78 -3.83
C ASN A 475 23.59 15.17 -4.05
N LYS A 476 24.39 15.17 -2.97
CA LYS A 476 25.77 15.64 -3.01
C LYS A 476 26.74 14.69 -3.73
N TYR A 477 26.53 13.38 -3.59
CA TYR A 477 27.54 12.39 -3.99
C TYR A 477 27.09 11.44 -5.12
N VAL A 478 25.80 11.38 -5.42
CA VAL A 478 25.27 10.46 -6.43
C VAL A 478 24.63 11.21 -7.59
N PHE A 479 23.69 12.12 -7.32
CA PHE A 479 22.90 12.83 -8.32
C PHE A 479 23.36 14.29 -8.57
N ALA A 480 24.49 14.72 -7.99
CA ALA A 480 25.03 16.05 -8.24
C ALA A 480 25.25 16.31 -9.74
N GLU A 481 24.84 17.48 -10.22
CA GLU A 481 25.24 17.96 -11.54
C GLU A 481 26.76 18.17 -11.56
N CYS A 482 27.48 17.53 -12.50
CA CYS A 482 28.91 17.72 -12.73
C CYS A 482 29.21 19.05 -13.43
#